data_593fd782ccca1e60f11b62bf1f26d116
#
_entry.id   593fd782ccca1e60f11b62bf1f26d116
#
_cell.length_a   1.000
_cell.length_b   1.000
_cell.length_c   1.000
_cell.angle_alpha   90.00
_cell.angle_beta   90.00
_cell.angle_gamma   90.00
#
_symmetry.space_group_name_H-M   'P 1'
#
loop_
_entity.id
_entity.type
_entity.pdbx_description
1 polymer ?
#
loop_
_entity_poly.entity_id
_entity_poly.type
_entity_poly.pdbx_seq_one_letter_code
_entity_poly.pdbx_strand_id
1 'polypeptide(L)'
;MMGVGMLFAATSCEDFLDTSSPSEADVDFVFSEASTARAALYNAYEKWRGNAGVHSNGVFYDLVVCGSDAERHPEAYASQIARHVPENLYGYSDATFTKKGPSNYTISQYGNAKGTWESLYAIIATTNTLISAVEGSSAFAGFATQDGPSELSQIYGEAVALRATCYHELIRFYGDIPHQLQAGEEASEITPRDVIAEYHINKLKEVEPLMFRAGESSGIDKTFMTRTYVQGLIARMALMEGGYQTRRSDFGNDYYKDLDGNVLSFEKAGETSATQCFYGRRTDWEKFYKIAETYLTSAVNNSGTTALQVNDPRSSDKKTFGNPYQYVFQQMMDETIADENVYEIPETRGKQGERPYAFGRPSSGGGSAAYPCKNYGQSRFHAVYY
;
A
#
# COMPACT_ATOMS: atom_id res chain seq x y z
N MET A 1 36.30 63.57 46.50
CA MET A 1 35.91 63.40 45.07
C MET A 1 35.12 62.12 44.97
N MET A 2 33.81 62.25 44.76
CA MET A 2 32.86 61.12 44.61
C MET A 2 32.87 60.67 43.15
N GLY A 3 33.14 59.42 42.88
CA GLY A 3 32.99 58.82 41.54
C GLY A 3 31.67 58.08 41.47
N VAL A 4 30.79 58.59 40.65
CA VAL A 4 29.49 57.96 40.36
C VAL A 4 29.71 56.87 39.30
N GLY A 5 29.50 55.61 39.67
CA GLY A 5 29.45 54.48 38.71
C GLY A 5 28.08 54.38 38.07
N MET A 6 28.02 54.55 36.72
CA MET A 6 26.85 54.26 35.93
C MET A 6 26.75 52.76 35.67
N LEU A 7 25.71 52.09 36.22
CA LEU A 7 25.27 50.77 35.79
C LEU A 7 24.55 50.90 34.46
N PHE A 8 25.11 50.36 33.39
CA PHE A 8 24.36 50.06 32.16
C PHE A 8 23.60 48.75 32.37
N ALA A 9 22.27 48.84 32.45
CA ALA A 9 21.40 47.68 32.32
C ALA A 9 21.38 47.27 30.83
N ALA A 10 22.00 46.14 30.53
CA ALA A 10 21.84 45.49 29.25
C ALA A 10 20.47 44.79 29.26
N THR A 11 19.47 45.44 28.61
CA THR A 11 18.24 44.73 28.23
C THR A 11 18.61 43.78 27.09
N SER A 12 18.67 42.49 27.39
CA SER A 12 18.78 41.44 26.40
C SER A 12 17.54 41.45 25.54
N CYS A 13 17.70 41.76 24.26
CA CYS A 13 16.64 41.52 23.25
C CYS A 13 16.61 40.02 22.97
N GLU A 14 15.85 39.26 23.75
CA GLU A 14 15.55 37.86 23.45
C GLU A 14 14.63 37.74 22.26
N ASP A 15 13.84 38.74 21.91
CA ASP A 15 12.91 38.74 20.76
C ASP A 15 13.56 38.88 19.38
N PHE A 16 14.87 39.10 19.27
CA PHE A 16 15.52 39.30 17.96
C PHE A 16 16.08 37.99 17.34
N LEU A 17 16.08 36.89 18.07
CA LEU A 17 16.57 35.58 17.60
C LEU A 17 15.44 34.62 17.22
N ASP A 18 14.21 34.98 17.48
CA ASP A 18 13.02 34.18 17.08
C ASP A 18 12.50 34.61 15.70
N THR A 19 13.37 34.82 14.74
CA THR A 19 12.96 34.89 13.34
C THR A 19 12.86 33.48 12.79
N SER A 20 11.64 32.92 12.82
CA SER A 20 11.29 31.81 11.94
C SER A 20 11.72 32.16 10.53
N SER A 21 12.52 31.32 9.90
CA SER A 21 12.96 31.53 8.53
C SER A 21 11.72 31.69 7.65
N PRO A 22 11.59 32.76 6.84
CA PRO A 22 10.45 32.92 5.94
C PRO A 22 10.32 31.80 4.88
N SER A 23 11.27 30.87 4.84
CA SER A 23 11.30 29.72 3.93
C SER A 23 10.79 28.42 4.55
N GLU A 24 10.57 28.37 5.85
CA GLU A 24 9.86 27.27 6.50
C GLU A 24 8.40 27.71 6.65
N ALA A 25 7.55 27.23 5.74
CA ALA A 25 6.11 27.33 5.94
C ALA A 25 5.79 26.65 7.27
N ASP A 26 5.22 27.40 8.21
CA ASP A 26 4.78 26.85 9.49
C ASP A 26 3.87 25.65 9.22
N VAL A 27 4.11 24.53 9.91
CA VAL A 27 3.32 23.33 9.79
C VAL A 27 1.83 23.63 9.97
N ASP A 28 1.47 24.48 10.92
CA ASP A 28 0.11 24.95 11.13
C ASP A 28 -0.45 25.73 9.92
N PHE A 29 0.37 26.49 9.22
CA PHE A 29 -0.05 27.19 7.99
C PHE A 29 -0.29 26.23 6.83
N VAL A 30 0.58 25.26 6.63
CA VAL A 30 0.45 24.28 5.53
C VAL A 30 -0.80 23.42 5.70
N PHE A 31 -1.20 23.12 6.94
CA PHE A 31 -2.35 22.27 7.23
C PHE A 31 -3.57 23.01 7.78
N SER A 32 -3.52 24.34 7.85
CA SER A 32 -4.71 25.15 8.13
C SER A 32 -5.71 25.15 6.97
N GLU A 33 -5.24 24.92 5.74
CA GLU A 33 -6.08 24.83 4.55
C GLU A 33 -5.99 23.44 3.90
N ALA A 34 -7.14 22.82 3.69
CA ALA A 34 -7.25 21.51 3.06
C ALA A 34 -6.61 21.45 1.65
N SER A 35 -6.63 22.55 0.91
CA SER A 35 -6.01 22.66 -0.43
C SER A 35 -4.49 22.42 -0.41
N THR A 36 -3.81 22.98 0.60
CA THR A 36 -2.36 22.82 0.75
C THR A 36 -2.00 21.41 1.21
N ALA A 37 -2.76 20.87 2.17
CA ALA A 37 -2.62 19.47 2.60
C ALA A 37 -2.89 18.49 1.44
N ARG A 38 -3.88 18.77 0.60
CA ARG A 38 -4.19 18.00 -0.61
C ARG A 38 -3.03 18.00 -1.61
N ALA A 39 -2.39 19.14 -1.82
CA ALA A 39 -1.21 19.24 -2.69
C ALA A 39 -0.03 18.41 -2.17
N ALA A 40 0.20 18.36 -0.86
CA ALA A 40 1.20 17.49 -0.23
C ALA A 40 0.88 16.02 -0.43
N LEU A 41 -0.39 15.61 -0.27
CA LEU A 41 -0.84 14.24 -0.51
C LEU A 41 -0.68 13.82 -1.97
N TYR A 42 -0.89 14.72 -2.94
CA TYR A 42 -0.67 14.42 -4.35
C TYR A 42 0.77 14.00 -4.65
N ASN A 43 1.77 14.51 -3.95
CA ASN A 43 3.14 14.03 -4.08
C ASN A 43 3.28 12.56 -3.66
N ALA A 44 2.56 12.12 -2.62
CA ALA A 44 2.55 10.72 -2.21
C ALA A 44 1.82 9.83 -3.24
N TYR A 45 0.69 10.29 -3.78
CA TYR A 45 -0.01 9.59 -4.87
C TYR A 45 0.83 9.52 -6.16
N GLU A 46 1.57 10.57 -6.51
CA GLU A 46 2.47 10.54 -7.67
C GLU A 46 3.58 9.49 -7.51
N LYS A 47 4.17 9.40 -6.32
CA LYS A 47 5.13 8.33 -6.02
C LYS A 47 4.49 6.95 -6.06
N TRP A 48 3.26 6.81 -5.56
CA TRP A 48 2.50 5.57 -5.63
C TRP A 48 2.20 5.18 -7.08
N ARG A 49 1.78 6.12 -7.91
CA ARG A 49 1.62 5.91 -9.35
C ARG A 49 2.93 5.48 -10.00
N GLY A 50 4.04 6.15 -9.70
CA GLY A 50 5.38 5.82 -10.22
C GLY A 50 5.90 4.46 -9.74
N ASN A 51 5.46 3.97 -8.57
CA ASN A 51 5.79 2.63 -8.07
C ASN A 51 5.31 1.50 -9.02
N ALA A 52 4.38 1.79 -9.92
CA ALA A 52 3.89 0.82 -10.89
C ALA A 52 4.98 0.16 -11.72
N GLY A 53 6.03 0.91 -12.10
CA GLY A 53 7.12 0.40 -12.92
C GLY A 53 7.95 -0.69 -12.23
N VAL A 54 8.10 -0.61 -10.92
CA VAL A 54 8.94 -1.55 -10.16
C VAL A 54 8.13 -2.59 -9.37
N HIS A 55 6.99 -2.21 -8.85
CA HIS A 55 6.13 -3.12 -8.09
C HIS A 55 5.21 -3.92 -9.00
N SER A 56 4.38 -3.26 -9.79
CA SER A 56 3.36 -3.93 -10.60
C SER A 56 3.92 -4.71 -11.77
N ASN A 57 4.95 -4.19 -12.45
CA ASN A 57 5.63 -4.88 -13.54
C ASN A 57 6.76 -5.80 -13.06
N GLY A 58 7.11 -5.73 -11.78
CA GLY A 58 8.16 -6.51 -11.17
C GLY A 58 7.61 -7.55 -10.21
N VAL A 59 7.73 -7.28 -8.91
CA VAL A 59 7.43 -8.25 -7.86
C VAL A 59 5.98 -8.74 -7.91
N PHE A 60 5.01 -7.84 -8.09
CA PHE A 60 3.60 -8.21 -8.15
C PHE A 60 3.31 -9.11 -9.38
N TYR A 61 3.76 -8.71 -10.56
CA TYR A 61 3.54 -9.49 -11.79
C TYR A 61 4.23 -10.84 -11.70
N ASP A 62 5.50 -10.85 -11.35
CA ASP A 62 6.30 -12.07 -11.34
C ASP A 62 5.86 -13.07 -10.28
N LEU A 63 5.40 -12.62 -9.12
CA LEU A 63 5.10 -13.50 -7.99
C LEU A 63 3.61 -13.79 -7.81
N VAL A 64 2.77 -12.78 -7.97
CA VAL A 64 1.33 -12.96 -7.73
C VAL A 64 0.63 -13.43 -8.99
N VAL A 65 0.90 -12.78 -10.13
CA VAL A 65 0.24 -13.14 -11.38
C VAL A 65 0.84 -14.42 -11.96
N CYS A 66 2.14 -14.44 -12.20
CA CYS A 66 2.80 -15.57 -12.86
C CYS A 66 3.16 -16.74 -11.94
N GLY A 67 3.12 -16.52 -10.62
CA GLY A 67 3.36 -17.54 -9.59
C GLY A 67 2.09 -18.15 -9.01
N SER A 68 0.90 -17.80 -9.55
CA SER A 68 -0.38 -18.33 -9.08
C SER A 68 -0.73 -19.67 -9.72
N ASP A 69 -1.76 -20.32 -9.19
CA ASP A 69 -2.36 -21.51 -9.79
C ASP A 69 -3.22 -21.19 -11.03
N ALA A 70 -3.59 -19.92 -11.21
CA ALA A 70 -4.39 -19.47 -12.32
C ALA A 70 -3.56 -19.07 -13.56
N GLU A 71 -2.33 -18.60 -13.36
CA GLU A 71 -1.49 -18.08 -14.44
C GLU A 71 -0.02 -18.39 -14.20
N ARG A 72 0.71 -18.67 -15.26
CA ARG A 72 2.15 -18.87 -15.22
C ARG A 72 2.85 -18.01 -16.27
N HIS A 73 4.12 -17.73 -16.04
CA HIS A 73 4.93 -16.97 -16.99
C HIS A 73 4.97 -17.66 -18.36
N PRO A 74 4.66 -16.93 -19.44
CA PRO A 74 4.56 -17.51 -20.78
C PRO A 74 5.90 -17.93 -21.38
N GLU A 75 7.00 -17.43 -20.85
CA GLU A 75 8.34 -17.79 -21.29
C GLU A 75 8.76 -19.11 -20.63
N ALA A 76 8.98 -20.13 -21.43
CA ALA A 76 9.18 -21.52 -21.00
C ALA A 76 10.55 -21.82 -20.39
N TYR A 77 11.21 -20.87 -19.77
CA TYR A 77 12.47 -21.15 -19.08
C TYR A 77 12.20 -21.62 -17.67
N ALA A 78 12.52 -22.89 -17.39
CA ALA A 78 12.38 -23.48 -16.06
C ALA A 78 13.06 -22.65 -14.96
N SER A 79 14.16 -21.97 -15.28
CA SER A 79 14.84 -21.06 -14.35
C SER A 79 14.04 -19.81 -13.99
N GLN A 80 13.17 -19.34 -14.88
CA GLN A 80 12.29 -18.20 -14.59
C GLN A 80 11.12 -18.62 -13.70
N ILE A 81 10.55 -19.80 -13.95
CA ILE A 81 9.49 -20.34 -13.07
C ILE A 81 10.04 -20.51 -11.64
N ALA A 82 11.25 -21.04 -11.49
CA ALA A 82 11.86 -21.21 -10.18
C ALA A 82 12.19 -19.87 -9.47
N ARG A 83 12.43 -18.79 -10.25
CA ARG A 83 12.67 -17.44 -9.68
C ARG A 83 11.41 -16.81 -9.10
N HIS A 84 10.24 -17.19 -9.62
CA HIS A 84 8.98 -16.54 -9.36
C HIS A 84 8.10 -17.34 -8.37
N VAL A 85 8.68 -18.35 -7.74
CA VAL A 85 8.01 -19.06 -6.64
C VAL A 85 8.15 -18.25 -5.37
N PRO A 86 7.07 -17.96 -4.64
CA PRO A 86 7.11 -17.15 -3.42
C PRO A 86 8.15 -17.58 -2.39
N GLU A 87 8.39 -18.89 -2.25
CA GLU A 87 9.40 -19.43 -1.33
C GLU A 87 10.82 -18.95 -1.68
N ASN A 88 11.09 -18.64 -2.94
CA ASN A 88 12.39 -18.15 -3.37
C ASN A 88 12.63 -16.71 -2.92
N LEU A 89 11.59 -15.92 -2.76
CA LEU A 89 11.70 -14.54 -2.26
C LEU A 89 11.66 -14.46 -0.75
N TYR A 90 11.09 -15.44 -0.07
CA TYR A 90 11.01 -15.38 1.37
C TYR A 90 12.38 -15.29 2.05
N GLY A 91 13.40 -15.89 1.45
CA GLY A 91 14.78 -15.73 1.91
C GLY A 91 15.33 -14.31 1.83
N TYR A 92 14.66 -13.40 1.15
CA TYR A 92 15.02 -11.98 1.07
C TYR A 92 14.37 -11.12 2.16
N SER A 93 13.52 -11.66 2.98
CA SER A 93 12.97 -10.99 4.17
C SER A 93 13.98 -10.85 5.32
N ASP A 94 15.22 -11.26 5.10
CA ASP A 94 16.34 -11.05 6.01
C ASP A 94 16.70 -9.56 6.08
N ALA A 95 16.89 -9.04 7.28
CA ALA A 95 17.21 -7.63 7.51
C ALA A 95 18.50 -7.17 6.81
N THR A 96 19.46 -8.07 6.61
CA THR A 96 20.70 -7.79 5.91
C THR A 96 20.60 -7.89 4.40
N PHE A 97 19.53 -8.50 3.89
CA PHE A 97 19.34 -8.83 2.47
C PHE A 97 20.50 -9.64 1.85
N THR A 98 21.30 -10.28 2.68
CA THR A 98 22.43 -11.09 2.25
C THR A 98 22.13 -12.58 2.26
N LYS A 99 21.08 -12.99 2.97
CA LYS A 99 20.66 -14.37 3.09
C LYS A 99 20.08 -14.86 1.77
N LYS A 100 20.55 -15.98 1.30
CA LYS A 100 20.09 -16.55 0.05
C LYS A 100 18.82 -17.37 0.30
N GLY A 101 17.83 -17.15 -0.56
CA GLY A 101 16.65 -18.00 -0.64
C GLY A 101 16.99 -19.40 -1.20
N PRO A 102 15.99 -20.30 -1.30
CA PRO A 102 16.17 -21.67 -1.81
C PRO A 102 16.83 -21.76 -3.18
N SER A 103 16.63 -20.76 -4.04
CA SER A 103 17.23 -20.65 -5.38
C SER A 103 18.64 -20.03 -5.40
N ASN A 104 19.22 -19.74 -4.24
CA ASN A 104 20.48 -19.01 -4.12
C ASN A 104 20.47 -17.56 -4.68
N TYR A 105 19.30 -16.96 -4.84
CA TYR A 105 19.18 -15.55 -5.17
C TYR A 105 19.23 -14.69 -3.92
N THR A 106 19.72 -13.47 -4.06
CA THR A 106 19.65 -12.41 -3.07
C THR A 106 18.82 -11.26 -3.63
N ILE A 107 18.34 -10.37 -2.78
CA ILE A 107 17.57 -9.21 -3.24
C ILE A 107 18.38 -8.33 -4.21
N SER A 108 19.70 -8.27 -4.04
CA SER A 108 20.60 -7.55 -4.96
C SER A 108 20.69 -8.20 -6.34
N GLN A 109 20.40 -9.49 -6.45
CA GLN A 109 20.36 -10.21 -7.72
C GLN A 109 18.98 -10.12 -8.38
N TYR A 110 17.96 -9.80 -7.59
CA TYR A 110 16.60 -9.56 -8.09
C TYR A 110 16.27 -8.06 -7.99
N GLY A 111 16.69 -7.31 -9.02
CA GLY A 111 16.60 -5.84 -9.04
C GLY A 111 15.19 -5.29 -8.81
N ASN A 112 14.14 -5.99 -9.29
CA ASN A 112 12.76 -5.56 -9.09
C ASN A 112 12.34 -5.66 -7.61
N ALA A 113 12.81 -6.66 -6.87
CA ALA A 113 12.54 -6.77 -5.44
C ALA A 113 13.18 -5.61 -4.67
N LYS A 114 14.43 -5.25 -4.99
CA LYS A 114 15.10 -4.09 -4.39
C LYS A 114 14.38 -2.78 -4.75
N GLY A 115 14.06 -2.58 -6.01
CA GLY A 115 13.37 -1.38 -6.49
C GLY A 115 11.98 -1.22 -5.85
N THR A 116 11.24 -2.31 -5.68
CA THR A 116 9.96 -2.32 -4.97
C THR A 116 10.12 -1.90 -3.50
N TRP A 117 11.09 -2.45 -2.80
CA TRP A 117 11.42 -2.07 -1.43
C TRP A 117 11.70 -0.57 -1.29
N GLU A 118 12.65 -0.08 -2.08
CA GLU A 118 13.06 1.33 -2.04
C GLU A 118 11.90 2.28 -2.36
N SER A 119 11.10 1.94 -3.38
CA SER A 119 9.96 2.72 -3.80
C SER A 119 8.87 2.79 -2.71
N LEU A 120 8.51 1.66 -2.11
CA LEU A 120 7.49 1.62 -1.06
C LEU A 120 7.93 2.39 0.20
N TYR A 121 9.19 2.26 0.63
CA TYR A 121 9.70 3.05 1.75
C TYR A 121 9.79 4.56 1.45
N ALA A 122 10.06 4.96 0.21
CA ALA A 122 10.00 6.36 -0.18
C ALA A 122 8.59 6.95 -0.10
N ILE A 123 7.55 6.14 -0.38
CA ILE A 123 6.15 6.53 -0.20
C ILE A 123 5.83 6.63 1.31
N ILE A 124 6.25 5.64 2.10
CA ILE A 124 6.08 5.63 3.57
C ILE A 124 6.70 6.88 4.19
N ALA A 125 7.92 7.25 3.83
CA ALA A 125 8.57 8.45 4.33
C ALA A 125 7.75 9.73 4.00
N THR A 126 7.22 9.81 2.78
CA THR A 126 6.38 10.96 2.35
C THR A 126 5.06 11.00 3.14
N THR A 127 4.40 9.85 3.33
CA THR A 127 3.16 9.78 4.10
C THR A 127 3.39 10.02 5.60
N ASN A 128 4.52 9.56 6.16
CA ASN A 128 4.89 9.85 7.55
C ASN A 128 5.04 11.36 7.79
N THR A 129 5.68 12.09 6.86
CA THR A 129 5.80 13.55 6.95
C THR A 129 4.41 14.20 6.99
N LEU A 130 3.49 13.83 6.11
CA LEU A 130 2.15 14.36 6.07
C LEU A 130 1.34 14.00 7.34
N ILE A 131 1.38 12.75 7.75
CA ILE A 131 0.66 12.26 8.95
C ILE A 131 1.17 12.97 10.20
N SER A 132 2.50 13.04 10.41
CA SER A 132 3.10 13.73 11.56
C SER A 132 2.73 15.21 11.59
N ALA A 133 2.68 15.85 10.43
CA ALA A 133 2.32 17.26 10.34
C ALA A 133 0.83 17.49 10.68
N VAL A 134 -0.08 16.65 10.20
CA VAL A 134 -1.50 16.74 10.58
C VAL A 134 -1.68 16.44 12.07
N GLU A 135 -1.07 15.38 12.59
CA GLU A 135 -1.16 15.01 14.02
C GLU A 135 -0.56 16.08 14.95
N GLY A 136 0.43 16.84 14.50
CA GLY A 136 1.00 17.99 15.22
C GLY A 136 0.18 19.28 15.10
N SER A 137 -0.81 19.34 14.23
CA SER A 137 -1.60 20.56 14.01
C SER A 137 -2.74 20.70 15.03
N SER A 138 -3.20 21.94 15.23
CA SER A 138 -4.36 22.24 16.09
C SER A 138 -5.68 21.63 15.57
N ALA A 139 -5.76 21.36 14.26
CA ALA A 139 -6.94 20.77 13.62
C ALA A 139 -7.16 19.29 13.98
N PHE A 140 -6.09 18.56 14.30
CA PHE A 140 -6.17 17.12 14.59
C PHE A 140 -7.05 16.80 15.81
N ALA A 141 -6.98 17.61 16.86
CA ALA A 141 -7.82 17.43 18.04
C ALA A 141 -9.33 17.53 17.72
N GLY A 142 -9.69 18.26 16.68
CA GLY A 142 -11.08 18.38 16.21
C GLY A 142 -11.64 17.11 15.59
N PHE A 143 -10.80 16.21 15.06
CA PHE A 143 -11.28 14.98 14.42
C PHE A 143 -12.04 14.05 15.37
N ALA A 144 -11.65 14.04 16.64
CA ALA A 144 -12.32 13.20 17.67
C ALA A 144 -13.75 13.66 17.98
N THR A 145 -14.11 14.91 17.68
CA THR A 145 -15.40 15.51 18.03
C THR A 145 -16.21 15.97 16.82
N GLN A 146 -15.65 15.84 15.60
CA GLN A 146 -16.38 16.25 14.40
C GLN A 146 -17.55 15.29 14.09
N ASP A 147 -18.63 15.85 13.58
CA ASP A 147 -19.79 15.08 13.11
C ASP A 147 -19.58 14.70 11.64
N GLY A 148 -19.05 13.51 11.42
CA GLY A 148 -18.76 12.97 10.10
C GLY A 148 -17.46 13.47 9.47
N PRO A 149 -17.20 13.12 8.18
CA PRO A 149 -15.97 13.47 7.48
C PRO A 149 -15.84 14.95 7.16
N SER A 150 -14.61 15.46 7.18
CA SER A 150 -14.22 16.75 6.63
C SER A 150 -13.18 16.57 5.53
N GLU A 151 -12.90 17.61 4.75
CA GLU A 151 -11.87 17.54 3.70
C GLU A 151 -10.49 17.23 4.30
N LEU A 152 -10.14 17.85 5.42
CA LEU A 152 -8.84 17.61 6.07
C LEU A 152 -8.76 16.20 6.68
N SER A 153 -9.82 15.71 7.32
CA SER A 153 -9.84 14.35 7.84
C SER A 153 -9.82 13.29 6.73
N GLN A 154 -10.41 13.59 5.58
CA GLN A 154 -10.28 12.77 4.37
C GLN A 154 -8.82 12.68 3.92
N ILE A 155 -8.11 13.81 3.81
CA ILE A 155 -6.70 13.87 3.40
C ILE A 155 -5.82 13.07 4.37
N TYR A 156 -6.03 13.24 5.67
CA TYR A 156 -5.35 12.47 6.70
C TYR A 156 -5.62 10.97 6.57
N GLY A 157 -6.88 10.57 6.40
CA GLY A 157 -7.27 9.18 6.20
C GLY A 157 -6.64 8.56 4.95
N GLU A 158 -6.58 9.31 3.85
CA GLU A 158 -5.91 8.87 2.62
C GLU A 158 -4.40 8.65 2.82
N ALA A 159 -3.72 9.53 3.55
CA ALA A 159 -2.30 9.36 3.87
C ALA A 159 -2.05 8.11 4.72
N VAL A 160 -2.90 7.88 5.74
CA VAL A 160 -2.86 6.67 6.57
C VAL A 160 -3.14 5.43 5.73
N ALA A 161 -4.14 5.47 4.84
CA ALA A 161 -4.48 4.35 3.96
C ALA A 161 -3.35 4.02 2.99
N LEU A 162 -2.72 5.03 2.39
CA LEU A 162 -1.60 4.82 1.48
C LEU A 162 -0.38 4.23 2.20
N ARG A 163 -0.06 4.71 3.40
CA ARG A 163 0.99 4.12 4.24
C ARG A 163 0.69 2.66 4.57
N ALA A 164 -0.53 2.37 5.00
CA ALA A 164 -0.96 1.00 5.32
C ALA A 164 -0.90 0.08 4.09
N THR A 165 -1.28 0.59 2.91
CA THR A 165 -1.15 -0.13 1.64
C THR A 165 0.31 -0.49 1.35
N CYS A 166 1.24 0.46 1.51
CA CYS A 166 2.66 0.18 1.31
C CYS A 166 3.19 -0.87 2.30
N TYR A 167 2.82 -0.80 3.58
CA TYR A 167 3.20 -1.82 4.56
C TYR A 167 2.56 -3.17 4.28
N HIS A 168 1.30 -3.22 3.84
CA HIS A 168 0.66 -4.46 3.44
C HIS A 168 1.44 -5.15 2.30
N GLU A 169 1.81 -4.40 1.26
CA GLU A 169 2.62 -4.95 0.16
C GLU A 169 4.01 -5.38 0.63
N LEU A 170 4.67 -4.61 1.50
CA LEU A 170 5.97 -4.96 2.04
C LEU A 170 5.92 -6.26 2.86
N ILE A 171 5.02 -6.39 3.83
CA ILE A 171 4.94 -7.60 4.66
C ILE A 171 4.50 -8.82 3.85
N ARG A 172 3.71 -8.64 2.80
CA ARG A 172 3.28 -9.70 1.90
C ARG A 172 4.45 -10.33 1.14
N PHE A 173 5.40 -9.52 0.68
CA PHE A 173 6.53 -9.97 -0.13
C PHE A 173 7.80 -10.23 0.68
N TYR A 174 8.04 -9.47 1.74
CA TYR A 174 9.31 -9.51 2.47
C TYR A 174 9.18 -10.05 3.91
N GLY A 175 7.98 -10.19 4.43
CA GLY A 175 7.74 -10.70 5.79
C GLY A 175 8.05 -9.68 6.87
N ASP A 176 8.97 -10.01 7.78
CA ASP A 176 9.40 -9.14 8.86
C ASP A 176 10.31 -8.04 8.32
N ILE A 177 10.00 -6.78 8.64
CA ILE A 177 10.63 -5.60 8.03
C ILE A 177 10.77 -4.46 9.04
N PRO A 178 11.59 -3.43 8.78
CA PRO A 178 11.61 -2.20 9.58
C PRO A 178 10.25 -1.51 9.59
N HIS A 179 9.79 -1.05 10.76
CA HIS A 179 8.54 -0.33 10.93
C HIS A 179 8.80 1.12 11.31
N GLN A 180 8.70 2.02 10.33
CA GLN A 180 9.00 3.45 10.45
C GLN A 180 7.68 4.24 10.45
N LEU A 181 7.38 4.97 11.52
CA LEU A 181 6.10 5.66 11.70
C LEU A 181 6.23 7.18 11.76
N GLN A 182 7.44 7.68 12.01
CA GLN A 182 7.71 9.10 12.15
C GLN A 182 8.47 9.65 10.94
N ALA A 183 8.32 10.96 10.71
CA ALA A 183 9.10 11.65 9.69
C ALA A 183 10.59 11.60 10.04
N GLY A 184 11.44 11.19 9.08
CA GLY A 184 12.88 11.12 9.27
C GLY A 184 13.37 9.97 10.17
N GLU A 185 12.48 9.07 10.59
CA GLU A 185 12.86 7.91 11.39
C GLU A 185 13.70 6.92 10.57
N GLU A 186 14.81 6.46 11.16
CA GLU A 186 15.59 5.35 10.64
C GLU A 186 15.45 4.17 11.60
N ALA A 187 14.71 3.14 11.18
CA ALA A 187 14.59 1.92 11.97
C ALA A 187 15.86 1.09 11.84
N SER A 188 16.46 0.72 12.97
CA SER A 188 17.66 -0.12 13.05
C SER A 188 17.35 -1.61 13.13
N GLU A 189 16.10 -1.97 13.42
CA GLU A 189 15.66 -3.33 13.67
C GLU A 189 14.44 -3.67 12.80
N ILE A 190 14.27 -4.97 12.53
CA ILE A 190 13.06 -5.47 11.90
C ILE A 190 11.99 -5.74 12.95
N THR A 191 10.75 -5.46 12.56
CA THR A 191 9.55 -5.68 13.38
C THR A 191 8.81 -6.91 12.86
N PRO A 192 8.27 -7.77 13.74
CA PRO A 192 7.43 -8.88 13.32
C PRO A 192 6.26 -8.39 12.46
N ARG A 193 6.00 -9.09 11.37
CA ARG A 193 4.92 -8.77 10.43
C ARG A 193 3.56 -8.67 11.12
N ASP A 194 3.34 -9.50 12.13
CA ASP A 194 2.08 -9.53 12.89
C ASP A 194 1.83 -8.21 13.65
N VAL A 195 2.87 -7.64 14.26
CA VAL A 195 2.81 -6.31 14.91
C VAL A 195 2.48 -5.22 13.89
N ILE A 196 3.13 -5.26 12.73
CA ILE A 196 2.91 -4.28 11.65
C ILE A 196 1.47 -4.37 11.15
N ALA A 197 0.98 -5.58 10.88
CA ALA A 197 -0.38 -5.81 10.38
C ALA A 197 -1.43 -5.32 11.39
N GLU A 198 -1.31 -5.69 12.66
CA GLU A 198 -2.25 -5.27 13.70
C GLU A 198 -2.25 -3.75 13.91
N TYR A 199 -1.08 -3.12 13.91
CA TYR A 199 -0.97 -1.67 14.01
C TYR A 199 -1.73 -0.96 12.89
N HIS A 200 -1.50 -1.37 11.64
CA HIS A 200 -2.13 -0.72 10.50
C HIS A 200 -3.63 -1.02 10.41
N ILE A 201 -4.07 -2.23 10.75
CA ILE A 201 -5.49 -2.56 10.86
C ILE A 201 -6.16 -1.62 11.88
N ASN A 202 -5.58 -1.43 13.06
CA ASN A 202 -6.15 -0.57 14.09
C ASN A 202 -6.13 0.90 13.67
N LYS A 203 -5.04 1.38 13.06
CA LYS A 203 -4.96 2.76 12.58
C LYS A 203 -5.97 3.05 11.45
N LEU A 204 -6.19 2.10 10.56
CA LEU A 204 -7.23 2.20 9.53
C LEU A 204 -8.65 2.25 10.12
N LYS A 205 -8.92 1.48 11.19
CA LYS A 205 -10.22 1.53 11.89
C LYS A 205 -10.48 2.90 12.52
N GLU A 206 -9.44 3.59 13.00
CA GLU A 206 -9.55 4.93 13.57
C GLU A 206 -9.94 5.96 12.51
N VAL A 207 -9.34 5.89 11.32
CA VAL A 207 -9.58 6.88 10.25
C VAL A 207 -10.79 6.56 9.38
N GLU A 208 -11.23 5.32 9.32
CA GLU A 208 -12.33 4.88 8.46
C GLU A 208 -13.60 5.74 8.61
N PRO A 209 -14.11 6.02 9.83
CA PRO A 209 -15.31 6.85 10.00
C PRO A 209 -15.10 8.32 9.64
N LEU A 210 -13.86 8.78 9.53
CA LEU A 210 -13.48 10.15 9.20
C LEU A 210 -13.37 10.41 7.68
N MET A 211 -13.72 9.42 6.85
CA MET A 211 -13.52 9.45 5.41
C MET A 211 -14.84 9.38 4.63
N PHE A 212 -14.89 10.08 3.51
CA PHE A 212 -16.00 10.02 2.55
C PHE A 212 -15.92 8.73 1.72
N ARG A 213 -17.08 8.23 1.30
CA ARG A 213 -17.20 7.28 0.19
C ARG A 213 -17.16 8.04 -1.12
N ALA A 214 -16.88 7.32 -2.20
CA ALA A 214 -16.92 7.91 -3.53
C ALA A 214 -18.31 8.51 -3.81
N GLY A 215 -18.35 9.78 -4.21
CA GLY A 215 -19.56 10.53 -4.52
C GLY A 215 -20.28 11.15 -3.32
N GLU A 216 -19.84 10.94 -2.08
CA GLU A 216 -20.43 11.61 -0.90
C GLU A 216 -19.99 13.07 -0.77
N SER A 217 -18.84 13.44 -1.33
CA SER A 217 -18.36 14.81 -1.37
C SER A 217 -17.91 15.18 -2.78
N SER A 218 -18.06 16.47 -3.13
CA SER A 218 -17.60 16.98 -4.42
C SER A 218 -16.09 16.79 -4.58
N GLY A 219 -15.68 16.18 -5.69
CA GLY A 219 -14.28 15.93 -5.99
C GLY A 219 -13.68 14.68 -5.32
N ILE A 220 -14.45 13.92 -4.54
CA ILE A 220 -14.02 12.63 -3.99
C ILE A 220 -14.66 11.51 -4.80
N ASP A 221 -13.89 10.90 -5.67
CA ASP A 221 -14.27 9.80 -6.53
C ASP A 221 -13.34 8.58 -6.31
N LYS A 222 -13.43 7.60 -7.19
CA LYS A 222 -12.67 6.34 -7.09
C LYS A 222 -11.18 6.47 -7.47
N THR A 223 -10.72 7.67 -7.83
CA THR A 223 -9.28 7.94 -8.00
C THR A 223 -8.58 8.28 -6.69
N PHE A 224 -9.34 8.38 -5.60
CA PHE A 224 -8.85 8.56 -4.24
C PHE A 224 -9.07 7.32 -3.38
N MET A 225 -8.27 7.15 -2.34
CA MET A 225 -8.49 6.10 -1.34
C MET A 225 -9.65 6.51 -0.42
N THR A 226 -10.86 6.12 -0.81
CA THR A 226 -12.11 6.45 -0.12
C THR A 226 -12.34 5.58 1.10
N ARG A 227 -13.39 5.88 1.88
CA ARG A 227 -13.84 5.03 2.99
C ARG A 227 -14.08 3.58 2.57
N THR A 228 -14.70 3.35 1.40
CA THR A 228 -14.93 2.01 0.87
C THR A 228 -13.61 1.28 0.57
N TYR A 229 -12.61 1.99 0.03
CA TYR A 229 -11.26 1.43 -0.14
C TYR A 229 -10.64 1.01 1.19
N VAL A 230 -10.73 1.87 2.21
CA VAL A 230 -10.19 1.58 3.55
C VAL A 230 -10.86 0.36 4.17
N GLN A 231 -12.18 0.22 4.05
CA GLN A 231 -12.91 -0.97 4.50
C GLN A 231 -12.40 -2.25 3.81
N GLY A 232 -12.19 -2.18 2.50
CA GLY A 232 -11.60 -3.28 1.74
C GLY A 232 -10.16 -3.61 2.16
N LEU A 233 -9.35 -2.58 2.44
CA LEU A 233 -7.96 -2.75 2.89
C LEU A 233 -7.90 -3.38 4.29
N ILE A 234 -8.71 -2.92 5.24
CA ILE A 234 -8.83 -3.53 6.58
C ILE A 234 -9.15 -5.02 6.44
N ALA A 235 -10.15 -5.34 5.63
CA ALA A 235 -10.56 -6.73 5.44
C ALA A 235 -9.47 -7.59 4.79
N ARG A 236 -8.78 -7.06 3.79
CA ARG A 236 -7.67 -7.74 3.12
C ARG A 236 -6.52 -8.02 4.08
N MET A 237 -6.09 -7.01 4.83
CA MET A 237 -5.04 -7.17 5.83
C MET A 237 -5.45 -8.18 6.90
N ALA A 238 -6.70 -8.12 7.37
CA ALA A 238 -7.22 -9.05 8.36
C ALA A 238 -7.30 -10.49 7.84
N LEU A 239 -7.78 -10.71 6.61
CA LEU A 239 -7.79 -12.05 6.00
C LEU A 239 -6.38 -12.62 5.84
N MET A 240 -5.42 -11.78 5.46
CA MET A 240 -4.03 -12.20 5.37
C MET A 240 -3.46 -12.54 6.74
N GLU A 241 -3.72 -11.71 7.77
CA GLU A 241 -3.21 -11.90 9.12
C GLU A 241 -3.81 -13.15 9.79
N GLY A 242 -5.08 -13.45 9.56
CA GLY A 242 -5.73 -14.69 10.00
C GLY A 242 -5.42 -15.92 9.15
N GLY A 243 -4.70 -15.75 8.02
CA GLY A 243 -4.37 -16.83 7.09
C GLY A 243 -3.04 -17.54 7.39
N TYR A 244 -2.78 -18.57 6.60
CA TYR A 244 -1.48 -19.25 6.60
C TYR A 244 -0.43 -18.37 5.92
N GLN A 245 0.70 -18.20 6.58
CA GLN A 245 1.80 -17.39 6.08
C GLN A 245 3.13 -18.04 6.43
N THR A 246 4.16 -17.73 5.64
CA THR A 246 5.53 -18.16 5.94
C THR A 246 6.14 -17.22 6.97
N ARG A 247 6.75 -17.78 7.99
CA ARG A 247 7.45 -17.08 9.07
C ARG A 247 8.81 -17.69 9.32
N ARG A 248 9.71 -16.92 9.91
CA ARG A 248 11.07 -17.35 10.25
C ARG A 248 11.05 -18.18 11.54
N SER A 249 11.84 -19.25 11.58
CA SER A 249 12.03 -20.07 12.78
C SER A 249 13.37 -19.84 13.48
N ASP A 250 14.26 -19.03 12.90
CA ASP A 250 15.60 -18.78 13.43
C ASP A 250 15.69 -17.62 14.43
N PHE A 251 14.63 -16.85 14.61
CA PHE A 251 14.60 -15.76 15.59
C PHE A 251 14.21 -16.17 17.01
N GLY A 252 13.81 -17.42 17.22
CA GLY A 252 13.36 -17.91 18.52
C GLY A 252 11.83 -17.93 18.67
N ASN A 253 11.38 -18.62 19.71
CA ASN A 253 9.95 -18.90 19.90
C ASN A 253 9.14 -17.68 20.38
N ASP A 254 9.78 -16.67 20.93
CA ASP A 254 9.19 -15.47 21.50
C ASP A 254 9.38 -14.22 20.62
N TYR A 255 9.89 -14.40 19.41
CA TYR A 255 10.06 -13.31 18.45
C TYR A 255 8.71 -12.78 17.94
N TYR A 256 7.80 -13.66 17.56
CA TYR A 256 6.49 -13.25 17.06
C TYR A 256 5.56 -12.90 18.22
N LYS A 257 5.14 -11.66 18.23
CA LYS A 257 4.24 -11.07 19.24
C LYS A 257 3.08 -10.37 18.55
N ASP A 258 1.97 -10.21 19.28
CA ASP A 258 0.93 -9.28 18.90
C ASP A 258 1.30 -7.83 19.24
N LEU A 259 0.42 -6.90 18.93
CA LEU A 259 0.64 -5.47 19.19
C LEU A 259 0.74 -5.15 20.70
N ASP A 260 0.15 -5.98 21.56
CA ASP A 260 0.19 -5.85 23.03
C ASP A 260 1.43 -6.51 23.64
N GLY A 261 2.27 -7.16 22.82
CA GLY A 261 3.52 -7.82 23.25
C GLY A 261 3.34 -9.27 23.71
N ASN A 262 2.16 -9.87 23.55
CA ASN A 262 1.94 -11.28 23.88
C ASN A 262 2.56 -12.18 22.81
N VAL A 263 3.24 -13.23 23.24
CA VAL A 263 3.86 -14.21 22.34
C VAL A 263 2.77 -14.98 21.60
N LEU A 264 2.91 -15.04 20.27
CA LEU A 264 1.96 -15.72 19.39
C LEU A 264 2.18 -17.23 19.35
N SER A 265 1.09 -17.94 19.20
CA SER A 265 1.07 -19.36 18.91
C SER A 265 0.57 -19.64 17.50
N PHE A 266 1.07 -20.73 16.88
CA PHE A 266 0.78 -21.02 15.47
C PHE A 266 0.34 -22.46 15.26
N GLU A 267 -0.66 -22.64 14.41
CA GLU A 267 -0.97 -23.93 13.76
C GLU A 267 -0.02 -24.08 12.57
N LYS A 268 0.99 -24.93 12.70
CA LYS A 268 1.98 -25.16 11.65
C LYS A 268 1.50 -26.20 10.64
N ALA A 269 1.48 -25.84 9.36
CA ALA A 269 1.21 -26.74 8.25
C ALA A 269 2.48 -27.36 7.66
N GLY A 270 3.63 -26.72 7.86
CA GLY A 270 4.93 -27.22 7.44
C GLY A 270 6.06 -26.40 8.04
N GLU A 271 7.22 -27.03 8.16
CA GLU A 271 8.45 -26.39 8.64
C GLU A 271 9.65 -26.97 7.88
N THR A 272 10.64 -26.15 7.58
CA THR A 272 11.87 -26.59 6.94
C THR A 272 13.08 -25.95 7.59
N SER A 273 14.02 -26.79 8.00
CA SER A 273 15.30 -26.32 8.54
C SER A 273 16.22 -25.74 7.46
N ALA A 274 16.03 -26.15 6.21
CA ALA A 274 16.87 -25.67 5.09
C ALA A 274 16.72 -24.17 4.82
N THR A 275 15.49 -23.65 4.98
CA THR A 275 15.19 -22.23 4.80
C THR A 275 14.99 -21.49 6.13
N GLN A 276 15.02 -22.23 7.26
CA GLN A 276 14.74 -21.68 8.59
C GLN A 276 13.38 -20.97 8.66
N CYS A 277 12.38 -21.58 8.03
CA CYS A 277 11.02 -21.02 7.93
C CYS A 277 10.00 -22.09 8.31
N PHE A 278 8.84 -21.62 8.79
CA PHE A 278 7.65 -22.43 8.92
C PHE A 278 6.47 -21.77 8.22
N TYR A 279 5.55 -22.60 7.74
CA TYR A 279 4.27 -22.17 7.17
C TYR A 279 3.18 -22.44 8.19
N GLY A 280 2.55 -21.40 8.67
CA GLY A 280 1.62 -21.50 9.77
C GLY A 280 0.63 -20.36 9.87
N ARG A 281 -0.44 -20.59 10.61
CA ARG A 281 -1.52 -19.66 10.91
C ARG A 281 -1.54 -19.39 12.42
N ARG A 282 -1.83 -18.15 12.82
CA ARG A 282 -2.05 -17.79 14.22
C ARG A 282 -3.22 -18.58 14.81
N THR A 283 -3.11 -18.99 16.06
CA THR A 283 -4.19 -19.72 16.76
C THR A 283 -5.41 -18.84 17.06
N ASP A 284 -5.23 -17.51 17.10
CA ASP A 284 -6.29 -16.51 17.31
C ASP A 284 -6.85 -15.93 16.00
N TRP A 285 -6.71 -16.63 14.89
CA TRP A 285 -7.07 -16.21 13.54
C TRP A 285 -8.55 -15.78 13.37
N GLU A 286 -9.46 -16.35 14.14
CA GLU A 286 -10.90 -16.09 14.03
C GLU A 286 -11.22 -14.60 14.27
N LYS A 287 -10.48 -13.92 15.16
CA LYS A 287 -10.67 -12.48 15.42
C LYS A 287 -10.45 -11.64 14.16
N PHE A 288 -9.49 -12.03 13.32
CA PHE A 288 -9.20 -11.32 12.07
C PHE A 288 -10.26 -11.57 11.01
N TYR A 289 -10.74 -12.81 10.91
CA TYR A 289 -11.85 -13.12 9.98
C TYR A 289 -13.12 -12.39 10.38
N LYS A 290 -13.36 -12.20 11.69
CA LYS A 290 -14.49 -11.40 12.18
C LYS A 290 -14.33 -9.91 11.85
N ILE A 291 -13.10 -9.37 11.92
CA ILE A 291 -12.80 -8.01 11.45
C ILE A 291 -13.11 -7.91 9.96
N ALA A 292 -12.62 -8.83 9.15
CA ALA A 292 -12.86 -8.83 7.71
C ALA A 292 -14.36 -8.88 7.38
N GLU A 293 -15.11 -9.79 7.99
CA GLU A 293 -16.56 -9.90 7.83
C GLU A 293 -17.26 -8.56 8.14
N THR A 294 -16.89 -7.92 9.25
CA THR A 294 -17.49 -6.66 9.70
C THR A 294 -17.30 -5.55 8.66
N TYR A 295 -16.08 -5.35 8.19
CA TYR A 295 -15.77 -4.26 7.27
C TYR A 295 -16.25 -4.54 5.84
N LEU A 296 -16.20 -5.79 5.36
CA LEU A 296 -16.79 -6.17 4.07
C LEU A 296 -18.31 -6.02 4.08
N THR A 297 -18.98 -6.42 5.15
CA THR A 297 -20.42 -6.21 5.30
C THR A 297 -20.78 -4.73 5.27
N SER A 298 -20.00 -3.89 5.95
CA SER A 298 -20.17 -2.44 5.90
C SER A 298 -19.97 -1.87 4.49
N ALA A 299 -18.92 -2.29 3.79
CA ALA A 299 -18.63 -1.88 2.43
C ALA A 299 -19.75 -2.27 1.44
N VAL A 300 -20.26 -3.51 1.54
CA VAL A 300 -21.34 -3.99 0.67
C VAL A 300 -22.66 -3.26 0.93
N ASN A 301 -22.97 -2.97 2.21
CA ASN A 301 -24.21 -2.29 2.57
C ASN A 301 -24.24 -0.81 2.18
N ASN A 302 -23.06 -0.16 2.12
CA ASN A 302 -22.93 1.21 1.65
C ASN A 302 -21.54 1.43 1.06
N SER A 303 -21.43 1.38 -0.25
CA SER A 303 -20.20 1.53 -1.02
C SER A 303 -20.06 2.89 -1.73
N GLY A 304 -20.95 3.86 -1.45
CA GLY A 304 -21.02 5.11 -2.19
C GLY A 304 -21.48 4.87 -3.65
N THR A 305 -20.73 5.40 -4.60
CA THR A 305 -21.03 5.19 -6.05
C THR A 305 -20.44 3.87 -6.59
N THR A 306 -19.83 3.04 -5.77
CA THR A 306 -19.32 1.74 -6.19
C THR A 306 -20.46 0.72 -6.23
N ALA A 307 -20.60 -0.03 -7.31
CA ALA A 307 -21.64 -1.02 -7.49
C ALA A 307 -21.14 -2.21 -8.30
N LEU A 308 -21.53 -3.43 -7.90
CA LEU A 308 -21.19 -4.63 -8.67
C LEU A 308 -21.76 -4.55 -10.09
N GLN A 309 -20.91 -4.78 -11.08
CA GLN A 309 -21.31 -4.81 -12.48
C GLN A 309 -21.98 -6.14 -12.80
N VAL A 310 -23.31 -6.18 -12.71
CA VAL A 310 -24.09 -7.41 -12.92
C VAL A 310 -24.56 -7.61 -14.36
N ASN A 311 -24.52 -6.55 -15.17
CA ASN A 311 -25.00 -6.57 -16.56
C ASN A 311 -23.95 -6.01 -17.52
N ASP A 312 -23.96 -6.47 -18.76
CA ASP A 312 -23.23 -5.87 -19.87
C ASP A 312 -24.25 -5.09 -20.74
N PRO A 313 -24.22 -3.75 -20.76
CA PRO A 313 -25.18 -2.95 -21.50
C PRO A 313 -24.88 -2.85 -23.01
N ARG A 314 -23.69 -3.32 -23.46
CA ARG A 314 -23.21 -3.07 -24.83
C ARG A 314 -24.00 -3.75 -25.92
N SER A 315 -24.74 -4.82 -25.64
CA SER A 315 -25.42 -5.58 -26.66
C SER A 315 -26.64 -6.31 -26.13
N SER A 316 -27.70 -6.35 -26.99
CA SER A 316 -28.80 -7.29 -26.86
C SER A 316 -28.44 -8.69 -27.40
N ASP A 317 -27.38 -8.80 -28.21
CA ASP A 317 -26.83 -10.06 -28.70
C ASP A 317 -25.85 -10.67 -27.67
N LYS A 318 -26.39 -11.43 -26.74
CA LYS A 318 -25.66 -12.13 -25.70
C LYS A 318 -24.62 -13.15 -26.20
N LYS A 319 -24.47 -13.35 -27.49
CA LYS A 319 -23.46 -14.25 -28.07
C LYS A 319 -22.11 -13.59 -28.19
N THR A 320 -22.06 -12.29 -28.46
CA THR A 320 -20.82 -11.54 -28.66
C THR A 320 -20.46 -10.74 -27.42
N PHE A 321 -21.43 -10.16 -26.74
CA PHE A 321 -21.33 -9.40 -25.52
C PHE A 321 -22.32 -9.97 -24.49
N GLY A 322 -22.49 -9.36 -23.37
CA GLY A 322 -23.34 -9.88 -22.29
C GLY A 322 -22.52 -10.54 -21.19
N ASN A 323 -21.22 -10.21 -21.15
CA ASN A 323 -20.31 -10.63 -20.11
C ASN A 323 -19.92 -9.41 -19.26
N PRO A 324 -20.46 -9.25 -18.04
CA PRO A 324 -20.13 -8.12 -17.16
C PRO A 324 -18.64 -7.98 -16.90
N TYR A 325 -17.90 -9.09 -16.73
CA TYR A 325 -16.45 -9.08 -16.57
C TYR A 325 -15.74 -8.41 -17.75
N GLN A 326 -16.09 -8.82 -18.97
CA GLN A 326 -15.52 -8.23 -20.18
C GLN A 326 -15.89 -6.74 -20.27
N TYR A 327 -17.08 -6.37 -19.84
CA TYR A 327 -17.51 -4.98 -19.86
C TYR A 327 -16.69 -4.11 -18.90
N VAL A 328 -16.41 -4.57 -17.67
CA VAL A 328 -15.52 -3.85 -16.73
C VAL A 328 -14.15 -3.61 -17.35
N PHE A 329 -13.54 -4.63 -17.97
CA PHE A 329 -12.25 -4.46 -18.66
C PHE A 329 -12.34 -3.49 -19.84
N GLN A 330 -13.44 -3.52 -20.59
CA GLN A 330 -13.64 -2.60 -21.72
C GLN A 330 -13.77 -1.15 -21.28
N GLN A 331 -14.46 -0.89 -20.16
CA GLN A 331 -14.57 0.46 -19.59
C GLN A 331 -13.20 1.06 -19.29
N MET A 332 -12.27 0.29 -18.75
CA MET A 332 -10.90 0.75 -18.51
C MET A 332 -10.18 1.13 -19.81
N MET A 333 -10.39 0.37 -20.89
CA MET A 333 -9.81 0.69 -22.19
C MET A 333 -10.43 1.94 -22.81
N ASP A 334 -11.69 2.21 -22.50
CA ASP A 334 -12.43 3.39 -22.96
C ASP A 334 -12.17 4.62 -22.07
N GLU A 335 -11.21 4.53 -21.16
CA GLU A 335 -10.84 5.59 -20.21
C GLU A 335 -12.01 5.99 -19.28
N THR A 336 -12.86 5.03 -18.95
CA THR A 336 -14.02 5.21 -18.07
C THR A 336 -13.80 4.41 -16.78
N ILE A 337 -14.00 5.04 -15.63
CA ILE A 337 -13.96 4.36 -14.34
C ILE A 337 -15.20 3.48 -14.21
N ALA A 338 -15.00 2.16 -14.11
CA ALA A 338 -16.10 1.23 -13.97
C ALA A 338 -16.82 1.38 -12.61
N ASP A 339 -18.13 1.09 -12.60
CA ASP A 339 -18.92 1.17 -11.37
C ASP A 339 -18.42 0.19 -10.30
N GLU A 340 -17.88 -0.95 -10.70
CA GLU A 340 -17.34 -1.97 -9.80
C GLU A 340 -15.99 -1.57 -9.18
N ASN A 341 -15.26 -0.63 -9.77
CA ASN A 341 -13.96 -0.21 -9.25
C ASN A 341 -14.13 0.50 -7.89
N VAL A 342 -13.35 0.07 -6.92
CA VAL A 342 -13.27 0.70 -5.59
C VAL A 342 -12.21 1.79 -5.55
N TYR A 343 -11.11 1.56 -6.27
CA TYR A 343 -10.00 2.50 -6.41
C TYR A 343 -9.32 2.29 -7.76
N GLU A 344 -9.00 3.36 -8.44
CA GLU A 344 -8.31 3.34 -9.73
C GLU A 344 -7.21 4.40 -9.77
N ILE A 345 -6.04 4.01 -10.26
CA ILE A 345 -4.95 4.96 -10.48
C ILE A 345 -5.14 5.57 -11.87
N PRO A 346 -5.45 6.87 -11.97
CA PRO A 346 -5.66 7.51 -13.26
C PRO A 346 -4.34 7.68 -14.01
N GLU A 347 -4.41 7.51 -15.33
CA GLU A 347 -3.32 7.78 -16.26
C GLU A 347 -3.72 8.89 -17.22
N THR A 348 -2.74 9.70 -17.65
CA THR A 348 -3.02 10.78 -18.61
C THR A 348 -3.09 10.22 -20.02
N ARG A 349 -4.16 10.53 -20.74
CA ARG A 349 -4.33 10.12 -22.12
C ARG A 349 -3.14 10.54 -22.99
N GLY A 350 -2.66 9.61 -23.82
CA GLY A 350 -1.52 9.83 -24.70
C GLY A 350 -0.15 9.81 -24.02
N LYS A 351 -0.08 9.61 -22.72
CA LYS A 351 1.16 9.28 -22.01
C LYS A 351 1.32 7.78 -21.95
N GLN A 352 2.56 7.32 -22.06
CA GLN A 352 2.85 5.91 -21.90
C GLN A 352 2.67 5.55 -20.42
N GLY A 353 1.67 4.72 -20.12
CA GLY A 353 1.49 4.17 -18.79
C GLY A 353 2.64 3.22 -18.46
N GLU A 354 3.08 3.19 -17.22
CA GLU A 354 4.18 2.33 -16.79
C GLU A 354 3.75 0.87 -16.54
N ARG A 355 2.49 0.53 -16.85
CA ARG A 355 1.89 -0.79 -16.57
C ARG A 355 1.46 -1.59 -17.78
N PRO A 356 2.09 -1.49 -18.96
CA PRO A 356 1.61 -2.19 -20.15
C PRO A 356 1.76 -3.71 -20.05
N TYR A 357 2.48 -4.21 -19.04
CA TYR A 357 2.84 -5.63 -18.94
C TYR A 357 2.03 -6.43 -17.92
N ALA A 358 1.21 -5.78 -17.09
CA ALA A 358 0.46 -6.47 -16.04
C ALA A 358 -0.60 -7.45 -16.61
N PHE A 359 -1.07 -7.21 -17.83
CA PHE A 359 -2.06 -8.06 -18.50
C PHE A 359 -1.68 -8.27 -19.97
N GLY A 360 -0.73 -9.12 -20.24
CA GLY A 360 -0.32 -9.45 -21.59
C GLY A 360 1.04 -8.87 -21.96
N ARG A 361 2.07 -9.43 -21.38
CA ARG A 361 3.45 -9.12 -21.75
C ARG A 361 3.65 -9.37 -23.26
N PRO A 362 4.10 -8.39 -24.04
CA PRO A 362 4.51 -8.65 -25.41
C PRO A 362 5.69 -9.61 -25.37
N SER A 363 5.57 -10.74 -26.04
CA SER A 363 6.72 -11.63 -26.17
C SER A 363 7.76 -10.99 -27.07
N SER A 364 9.00 -11.01 -26.67
CA SER A 364 10.14 -10.46 -27.39
C SER A 364 10.51 -11.22 -28.68
N GLY A 365 9.87 -12.29 -29.00
CA GLY A 365 10.11 -13.07 -30.21
C GLY A 365 8.87 -13.17 -31.06
N GLY A 366 8.93 -12.81 -32.32
CA GLY A 366 7.84 -12.82 -33.28
C GLY A 366 6.85 -13.97 -33.11
N GLY A 367 5.58 -13.75 -33.40
CA GLY A 367 4.52 -14.76 -33.32
C GLY A 367 4.96 -16.02 -34.06
N SER A 368 4.80 -17.16 -33.41
CA SER A 368 4.86 -18.43 -34.11
C SER A 368 3.46 -19.02 -34.16
N ALA A 369 3.18 -19.84 -35.16
CA ALA A 369 1.92 -20.58 -35.24
C ALA A 369 1.62 -21.41 -33.96
N ALA A 370 2.68 -21.76 -33.20
CA ALA A 370 2.55 -22.47 -31.94
C ALA A 370 2.08 -21.63 -30.75
N TYR A 371 2.13 -20.28 -30.87
CA TYR A 371 1.70 -19.34 -29.83
C TYR A 371 0.90 -18.20 -30.44
N PRO A 372 -0.29 -18.48 -30.96
CA PRO A 372 -1.14 -17.46 -31.62
C PRO A 372 -1.63 -16.37 -30.67
N CYS A 373 -1.59 -16.63 -29.38
CA CYS A 373 -1.98 -15.68 -28.33
C CYS A 373 -0.86 -14.75 -27.88
N LYS A 374 0.27 -14.75 -28.55
CA LYS A 374 1.29 -13.71 -28.32
C LYS A 374 0.67 -12.37 -28.62
N ASN A 375 0.30 -11.68 -27.58
CA ASN A 375 -0.32 -10.38 -27.74
C ASN A 375 0.74 -9.36 -28.15
N TYR A 376 0.69 -8.97 -29.40
CA TYR A 376 1.48 -7.88 -29.93
C TYR A 376 0.81 -6.53 -29.74
N GLY A 377 -0.38 -6.53 -29.22
CA GLY A 377 -1.05 -5.31 -28.88
C GLY A 377 -0.20 -4.60 -27.83
N GLN A 378 0.20 -3.37 -28.09
CA GLN A 378 0.44 -2.41 -27.05
C GLN A 378 -0.91 -2.21 -26.34
N SER A 379 -1.35 -3.23 -25.63
CA SER A 379 -2.54 -3.12 -24.82
C SER A 379 -2.17 -2.19 -23.67
N ARG A 380 -2.65 -0.97 -23.78
CA ARG A 380 -2.60 0.03 -22.72
C ARG A 380 -3.62 -0.37 -21.67
N PHE A 381 -3.36 -1.45 -20.97
CA PHE A 381 -4.19 -1.86 -19.85
C PHE A 381 -3.78 -1.05 -18.63
N HIS A 382 -4.71 -0.30 -18.11
CA HIS A 382 -4.59 0.27 -16.79
C HIS A 382 -4.71 -0.86 -15.78
N ALA A 383 -3.73 -0.99 -14.90
CA ALA A 383 -3.83 -1.96 -13.82
C ALA A 383 -4.91 -1.49 -12.84
N VAL A 384 -5.98 -2.23 -12.74
CA VAL A 384 -6.97 -2.02 -11.69
C VAL A 384 -6.42 -2.61 -10.41
N TYR A 385 -6.13 -1.75 -9.45
CA TYR A 385 -5.89 -2.19 -8.09
C TYR A 385 -7.22 -2.27 -7.36
N TYR A 386 -7.70 -3.50 -7.20
CA TYR A 386 -8.70 -3.96 -6.22
C TYR A 386 -10.10 -3.39 -6.33
#